data_ce09bd2c337482c8b1cd8df7987ce597
#
_entry.id   ce09bd2c337482c8b1cd8df7987ce597
#
_cell.length_a   1.000
_cell.length_b   1.000
_cell.length_c   1.000
_cell.angle_alpha   90.00
_cell.angle_beta   90.00
_cell.angle_gamma   90.00
#
_symmetry.space_group_name_H-M   'P 1'
#
loop_
_entity.id
_entity.type
_entity.pdbx_description
1 polymer ?
#
loop_
_entity_poly.entity_id
_entity_poly.type
_entity_poly.pdbx_seq_one_letter_code
_entity_poly.pdbx_strand_id
1 'polypeptide(L)'
;MKRLIILALTLTVGLSACDVLDLEPKDRVTQFDYFKTANDLELFSNPFYNNLLDKEPFDEQSDLLVQNTLSAILFGGSHRTVPESGGGWSWTDLRRMNTLLEYADMCEDKEAVTKYTAVTRFFRAFFYFEKVKRFGDVPWYDIQLGSADELLYKPRDSRELILTKML
;
A
#
# COMPACT_ATOMS: atom_id res chain seq x y z
N MET A 1 24.71 12.00 -55.44
CA MET A 1 23.35 11.53 -55.37
C MET A 1 23.21 10.18 -54.66
N LYS A 2 23.88 9.09 -55.09
CA LYS A 2 23.77 7.75 -54.44
C LYS A 2 24.10 7.76 -52.92
N ARG A 3 25.14 8.49 -52.48
CA ARG A 3 25.51 8.58 -51.04
C ARG A 3 24.50 9.31 -50.17
N LEU A 4 23.82 10.32 -50.74
CA LEU A 4 22.75 11.05 -50.03
C LEU A 4 21.47 10.19 -49.86
N ILE A 5 21.17 9.35 -50.86
CA ILE A 5 20.04 8.43 -50.81
C ILE A 5 20.27 7.34 -49.75
N ILE A 6 21.50 6.83 -49.65
CA ILE A 6 21.89 5.84 -48.65
C ILE A 6 21.80 6.46 -47.24
N LEU A 7 22.25 7.69 -47.06
CA LEU A 7 22.20 8.39 -45.77
C LEU A 7 20.76 8.67 -45.34
N ALA A 8 19.88 9.04 -46.28
CA ALA A 8 18.46 9.24 -46.04
C ALA A 8 17.74 7.93 -45.66
N LEU A 9 18.10 6.82 -46.32
CA LEU A 9 17.50 5.51 -46.04
C LEU A 9 17.94 4.94 -44.68
N THR A 10 19.17 5.18 -44.24
CA THR A 10 19.66 4.78 -42.91
C THR A 10 19.02 5.63 -41.81
N LEU A 11 18.71 6.89 -42.05
CA LEU A 11 18.07 7.78 -41.08
C LEU A 11 16.59 7.40 -40.86
N THR A 12 15.86 6.96 -41.90
CA THR A 12 14.45 6.53 -41.79
C THR A 12 14.29 5.20 -41.05
N VAL A 13 15.25 4.27 -41.16
CA VAL A 13 15.22 2.98 -40.44
C VAL A 13 15.51 3.19 -38.93
N GLY A 14 16.31 4.20 -38.57
CA GLY A 14 16.63 4.51 -37.17
C GLY A 14 15.45 5.12 -36.38
N LEU A 15 14.44 5.71 -37.02
CA LEU A 15 13.34 6.36 -36.37
C LEU A 15 12.18 5.42 -36.02
N SER A 16 12.14 4.20 -36.57
CA SER A 16 11.08 3.21 -36.28
C SER A 16 11.43 2.25 -35.13
N ALA A 17 12.58 2.42 -34.47
CA ALA A 17 13.01 1.53 -33.39
C ALA A 17 12.39 1.83 -32.00
N CYS A 18 11.65 2.93 -31.86
CA CYS A 18 11.09 3.31 -30.54
C CYS A 18 9.90 2.46 -30.09
N ASP A 19 9.16 1.83 -31.01
CA ASP A 19 7.99 1.01 -30.67
C ASP A 19 8.34 -0.41 -30.19
N VAL A 20 9.58 -0.85 -30.40
CA VAL A 20 10.03 -2.22 -30.05
C VAL A 20 10.43 -2.33 -28.57
N LEU A 21 10.60 -1.20 -27.88
CA LEU A 21 11.05 -1.18 -26.47
C LEU A 21 9.92 -1.14 -25.45
N ASP A 22 8.69 -0.96 -25.90
CA ASP A 22 7.49 -0.96 -25.03
C ASP A 22 6.90 -2.39 -24.96
N LEU A 23 7.76 -3.35 -24.60
CA LEU A 23 7.37 -4.73 -24.37
C LEU A 23 6.76 -4.84 -22.97
N GLU A 24 5.43 -4.87 -22.90
CA GLU A 24 4.77 -5.33 -21.68
C GLU A 24 5.22 -6.77 -21.38
N PRO A 25 5.66 -7.05 -20.13
CA PRO A 25 6.08 -8.40 -19.75
C PRO A 25 4.88 -9.36 -19.85
N LYS A 26 4.92 -10.27 -20.81
CA LYS A 26 3.86 -11.27 -21.06
C LYS A 26 3.75 -12.33 -19.94
N ASP A 27 4.72 -12.39 -19.05
CA ASP A 27 4.82 -13.39 -17.97
C ASP A 27 4.32 -12.86 -16.63
N ARG A 28 3.85 -11.62 -16.57
CA ARG A 28 3.33 -11.03 -15.32
C ARG A 28 1.95 -10.46 -15.58
N VAL A 29 1.00 -10.85 -14.73
CA VAL A 29 -0.32 -10.22 -14.70
C VAL A 29 -0.11 -8.76 -14.27
N THR A 30 -0.48 -7.83 -15.13
CA THR A 30 -0.45 -6.40 -14.80
C THR A 30 -1.59 -6.05 -13.84
N GLN A 31 -1.50 -4.93 -13.15
CA GLN A 31 -2.61 -4.47 -12.29
C GLN A 31 -3.89 -4.25 -13.12
N PHE A 32 -3.76 -3.85 -14.39
CA PHE A 32 -4.87 -3.66 -15.33
C PHE A 32 -5.55 -4.97 -15.73
N ASP A 33 -4.86 -6.10 -15.64
CA ASP A 33 -5.41 -7.41 -16.01
C ASP A 33 -5.92 -8.21 -14.81
N TYR A 34 -5.54 -7.83 -13.60
CA TYR A 34 -5.83 -8.60 -12.40
C TYR A 34 -7.24 -8.35 -11.86
N PHE A 35 -7.72 -7.10 -11.81
CA PHE A 35 -8.97 -6.73 -11.12
C PHE A 35 -10.22 -6.82 -12.04
N LYS A 36 -10.45 -7.93 -12.74
CA LYS A 36 -11.56 -8.08 -13.69
C LYS A 36 -12.77 -8.81 -13.11
N THR A 37 -12.57 -9.69 -12.16
CA THR A 37 -13.62 -10.55 -11.60
C THR A 37 -13.83 -10.33 -10.11
N ALA A 38 -15.01 -10.73 -9.59
CA ALA A 38 -15.31 -10.71 -8.17
C ALA A 38 -14.30 -11.55 -7.36
N ASN A 39 -13.85 -12.69 -7.90
CA ASN A 39 -12.86 -13.55 -7.28
C ASN A 39 -11.49 -12.86 -7.13
N ASP A 40 -11.10 -12.02 -8.08
CA ASP A 40 -9.84 -11.28 -8.00
C ASP A 40 -9.87 -10.27 -6.85
N LEU A 41 -10.99 -9.54 -6.69
CA LEU A 41 -11.19 -8.63 -5.58
C LEU A 41 -11.17 -9.37 -4.23
N GLU A 42 -11.83 -10.54 -4.16
CA GLU A 42 -11.82 -11.39 -2.97
C GLU A 42 -10.42 -11.85 -2.60
N LEU A 43 -9.71 -12.48 -3.53
CA LEU A 43 -8.36 -13.00 -3.30
C LEU A 43 -7.38 -11.89 -2.91
N PHE A 44 -7.52 -10.70 -3.48
CA PHE A 44 -6.65 -9.58 -3.13
C PHE A 44 -6.94 -8.99 -1.75
N SER A 45 -8.21 -9.01 -1.32
CA SER A 45 -8.62 -8.48 -0.01
C SER A 45 -8.42 -9.45 1.16
N ASN A 46 -8.44 -10.78 0.91
CA ASN A 46 -8.30 -11.79 1.95
C ASN A 46 -7.07 -11.63 2.87
N PRO A 47 -5.87 -11.25 2.38
CA PRO A 47 -4.72 -11.03 3.25
C PRO A 47 -4.91 -9.93 4.29
N PHE A 48 -5.83 -8.98 4.10
CA PHE A 48 -6.06 -7.91 5.06
C PHE A 48 -6.54 -8.45 6.42
N TYR A 49 -7.33 -9.52 6.40
CA TYR A 49 -7.81 -10.18 7.62
C TYR A 49 -6.67 -10.78 8.46
N ASN A 50 -5.65 -11.34 7.80
CA ASN A 50 -4.54 -11.99 8.49
C ASN A 50 -3.46 -11.02 8.96
N ASN A 51 -3.29 -9.90 8.26
CA ASN A 51 -2.19 -8.97 8.49
C ASN A 51 -2.55 -7.82 9.44
N LEU A 52 -3.84 -7.51 9.55
CA LEU A 52 -4.30 -6.31 10.26
C LEU A 52 -5.11 -6.61 11.51
N LEU A 53 -5.79 -7.75 11.56
CA LEU A 53 -6.52 -8.15 12.77
C LEU A 53 -5.61 -8.99 13.66
N ASP A 54 -5.34 -8.47 14.84
CA ASP A 54 -4.61 -9.20 15.85
C ASP A 54 -5.45 -10.34 16.41
N LYS A 55 -4.81 -11.47 16.63
CA LYS A 55 -5.49 -12.72 17.02
C LYS A 55 -5.58 -12.91 18.52
N GLU A 56 -4.82 -12.12 19.29
CA GLU A 56 -4.71 -12.33 20.72
C GLU A 56 -4.92 -11.04 21.52
N PRO A 57 -5.61 -11.12 22.67
CA PRO A 57 -5.71 -10.01 23.59
C PRO A 57 -4.32 -9.70 24.17
N PHE A 58 -3.94 -8.43 24.17
CA PHE A 58 -2.63 -7.94 24.65
C PHE A 58 -2.58 -7.79 26.18
N ASP A 59 -2.88 -8.83 26.91
CA ASP A 59 -2.77 -8.79 28.37
C ASP A 59 -1.31 -8.70 28.84
N GLU A 60 -0.36 -9.01 27.96
CA GLU A 60 1.09 -8.91 28.22
C GLU A 60 1.60 -7.48 28.46
N GLN A 61 0.82 -6.49 28.09
CA GLN A 61 1.15 -5.07 28.29
C GLN A 61 0.39 -4.45 29.47
N SER A 62 -0.33 -5.29 30.21
CA SER A 62 -1.06 -4.92 31.42
C SER A 62 -0.44 -5.59 32.66
N ASP A 63 -0.94 -5.26 33.82
CA ASP A 63 -0.60 -5.89 35.10
C ASP A 63 -1.33 -7.22 35.35
N LEU A 64 -2.17 -7.65 34.41
CA LEU A 64 -2.96 -8.88 34.50
C LEU A 64 -2.15 -10.13 34.16
N LEU A 65 -1.14 -10.01 33.30
CA LEU A 65 -0.29 -11.12 32.88
C LEU A 65 1.18 -10.73 32.97
N VAL A 66 1.93 -11.45 33.80
CA VAL A 66 3.39 -11.26 33.93
C VAL A 66 4.11 -12.35 33.17
N GLN A 67 4.86 -11.97 32.15
CA GLN A 67 5.74 -12.85 31.41
C GLN A 67 7.16 -12.86 32.00
N ASN A 68 7.98 -13.86 31.62
CA ASN A 68 9.39 -13.93 32.02
C ASN A 68 10.22 -12.73 31.57
N THR A 69 9.80 -12.07 30.49
CA THR A 69 10.40 -10.81 30.02
C THR A 69 9.31 -9.73 30.00
N LEU A 70 9.45 -8.73 30.85
CA LEU A 70 8.52 -7.62 30.90
C LEU A 70 8.61 -6.77 29.63
N SER A 71 7.45 -6.34 29.10
CA SER A 71 7.43 -5.45 27.97
C SER A 71 8.02 -4.07 28.34
N ALA A 72 8.60 -3.36 27.35
CA ALA A 72 9.14 -2.01 27.56
C ALA A 72 8.08 -1.02 28.04
N ILE A 73 6.79 -1.30 27.84
CA ILE A 73 5.67 -0.49 28.31
C ILE A 73 5.54 -0.61 29.84
N LEU A 74 5.67 -1.83 30.40
CA LEU A 74 5.57 -2.08 31.84
C LEU A 74 6.82 -1.62 32.61
N PHE A 75 7.99 -1.75 31.99
CA PHE A 75 9.24 -1.28 32.61
C PHE A 75 9.32 0.25 32.72
N GLY A 76 8.69 0.98 31.81
CA GLY A 76 8.75 2.44 31.77
C GLY A 76 10.16 3.02 31.56
N GLY A 77 10.28 4.34 31.63
CA GLY A 77 11.55 5.05 31.64
C GLY A 77 12.44 4.84 30.42
N SER A 78 13.74 4.61 30.64
CA SER A 78 14.78 4.51 29.61
C SER A 78 14.69 3.24 28.73
N HIS A 79 13.83 2.31 29.05
CA HIS A 79 13.66 1.07 28.27
C HIS A 79 12.80 1.26 27.02
N ARG A 80 12.09 2.38 26.90
CA ARG A 80 11.29 2.73 25.72
C ARG A 80 12.16 3.48 24.71
N THR A 81 12.92 2.73 23.93
CA THR A 81 13.75 3.29 22.86
C THR A 81 13.06 3.19 21.52
N VAL A 82 13.31 4.16 20.65
CA VAL A 82 12.89 4.07 19.23
C VAL A 82 13.84 3.09 18.54
N PRO A 83 13.36 2.00 17.95
CA PRO A 83 14.23 1.05 17.24
C PRO A 83 14.82 1.72 15.98
N GLU A 84 16.05 1.35 15.63
CA GLU A 84 16.72 1.85 14.41
C GLU A 84 16.00 1.43 13.13
N SER A 85 15.30 0.28 13.15
CA SER A 85 14.54 -0.21 12.01
C SER A 85 13.24 -0.87 12.46
N GLY A 86 12.28 -0.96 11.55
CA GLY A 86 10.97 -1.55 11.81
C GLY A 86 10.10 -0.64 12.66
N GLY A 87 9.95 -0.98 13.94
CA GLY A 87 9.15 -0.18 14.88
C GLY A 87 7.68 -0.03 14.52
N GLY A 88 7.19 -0.79 13.53
CA GLY A 88 5.82 -0.71 13.03
C GLY A 88 5.57 0.42 12.02
N TRP A 89 6.60 1.14 11.56
CA TRP A 89 6.49 2.16 10.52
C TRP A 89 6.53 1.54 9.12
N SER A 90 5.63 0.57 8.85
CA SER A 90 5.46 -0.07 7.55
C SER A 90 4.17 0.42 6.89
N TRP A 91 4.21 0.67 5.59
CA TRP A 91 3.12 1.20 4.78
C TRP A 91 2.69 0.25 3.66
N THR A 92 3.23 -0.98 3.67
CA THR A 92 2.99 -1.99 2.62
C THR A 92 1.51 -2.35 2.51
N ASP A 93 0.83 -2.57 3.64
CA ASP A 93 -0.59 -2.95 3.63
C ASP A 93 -1.47 -1.79 3.17
N LEU A 94 -1.12 -0.53 3.53
CA LEU A 94 -1.81 0.64 3.02
C LEU A 94 -1.70 0.75 1.50
N ARG A 95 -0.49 0.52 0.95
CA ARG A 95 -0.29 0.52 -0.49
C ARG A 95 -1.17 -0.51 -1.18
N ARG A 96 -1.26 -1.72 -0.63
CA ARG A 96 -2.16 -2.78 -1.14
C ARG A 96 -3.62 -2.36 -1.11
N MET A 97 -4.08 -1.77 -0.01
CA MET A 97 -5.45 -1.27 0.10
C MET A 97 -5.75 -0.17 -0.91
N ASN A 98 -4.83 0.79 -1.07
CA ASN A 98 -4.99 1.85 -2.07
C ASN A 98 -4.98 1.29 -3.49
N THR A 99 -4.14 0.27 -3.78
CA THR A 99 -4.17 -0.43 -5.08
C THR A 99 -5.55 -1.02 -5.37
N LEU A 100 -6.15 -1.74 -4.42
CA LEU A 100 -7.49 -2.30 -4.64
C LEU A 100 -8.52 -1.18 -4.87
N LEU A 101 -8.49 -0.11 -4.07
CA LEU A 101 -9.43 1.00 -4.20
C LEU A 101 -9.30 1.75 -5.53
N GLU A 102 -8.10 1.80 -6.12
CA GLU A 102 -7.82 2.45 -7.39
C GLU A 102 -8.30 1.61 -8.58
N TYR A 103 -8.12 0.29 -8.52
CA TYR A 103 -8.40 -0.60 -9.65
C TYR A 103 -9.70 -1.40 -9.53
N ALA A 104 -10.42 -1.35 -8.40
CA ALA A 104 -11.64 -2.13 -8.19
C ALA A 104 -12.73 -1.89 -9.24
N ASP A 105 -12.83 -0.67 -9.77
CA ASP A 105 -13.84 -0.30 -10.77
C ASP A 105 -13.65 -0.99 -12.13
N MET A 106 -12.50 -1.63 -12.37
CA MET A 106 -12.24 -2.47 -13.54
C MET A 106 -13.05 -3.77 -13.51
N CYS A 107 -13.54 -4.20 -12.35
CA CYS A 107 -14.40 -5.36 -12.21
C CYS A 107 -15.79 -5.08 -12.79
N GLU A 108 -16.29 -6.01 -13.60
CA GLU A 108 -17.61 -5.89 -14.20
C GLU A 108 -18.75 -6.06 -13.19
N ASP A 109 -18.52 -6.86 -12.13
CA ASP A 109 -19.48 -7.10 -11.06
C ASP A 109 -19.51 -5.93 -10.07
N LYS A 110 -20.50 -5.06 -10.21
CA LYS A 110 -20.65 -3.85 -9.38
C LYS A 110 -21.04 -4.14 -7.92
N GLU A 111 -21.68 -5.28 -7.65
CA GLU A 111 -21.98 -5.71 -6.28
C GLU A 111 -20.67 -6.12 -5.57
N ALA A 112 -19.83 -6.90 -6.25
CA ALA A 112 -18.50 -7.24 -5.75
C ALA A 112 -17.62 -5.99 -5.53
N VAL A 113 -17.62 -5.04 -6.48
CA VAL A 113 -16.92 -3.76 -6.31
C VAL A 113 -17.36 -3.05 -5.03
N THR A 114 -18.68 -2.90 -4.85
CA THR A 114 -19.24 -2.23 -3.65
C THR A 114 -18.82 -2.93 -2.36
N LYS A 115 -18.93 -4.27 -2.33
CA LYS A 115 -18.56 -5.10 -1.17
C LYS A 115 -17.08 -4.96 -0.83
N TYR A 116 -16.19 -5.22 -1.78
CA TYR A 116 -14.75 -5.29 -1.50
C TYR A 116 -14.09 -3.92 -1.32
N THR A 117 -14.62 -2.87 -1.93
CA THR A 117 -14.19 -1.50 -1.62
C THR A 117 -14.61 -1.08 -0.22
N ALA A 118 -15.81 -1.45 0.24
CA ALA A 118 -16.24 -1.20 1.62
C ALA A 118 -15.35 -1.93 2.64
N VAL A 119 -15.08 -3.22 2.41
CA VAL A 119 -14.14 -4.01 3.23
C VAL A 119 -12.76 -3.36 3.27
N THR A 120 -12.25 -2.94 2.11
CA THR A 120 -10.92 -2.32 2.02
C THR A 120 -10.85 -0.98 2.74
N ARG A 121 -11.92 -0.16 2.65
CA ARG A 121 -12.02 1.10 3.40
C ARG A 121 -12.03 0.87 4.91
N PHE A 122 -12.75 -0.17 5.37
CA PHE A 122 -12.71 -0.56 6.78
C PHE A 122 -11.28 -0.88 7.23
N PHE A 123 -10.57 -1.75 6.49
CA PHE A 123 -9.19 -2.10 6.84
C PHE A 123 -8.22 -0.93 6.73
N ARG A 124 -8.44 0.00 5.80
CA ARG A 124 -7.65 1.23 5.72
C ARG A 124 -7.86 2.12 6.95
N ALA A 125 -9.11 2.28 7.40
CA ALA A 125 -9.41 3.00 8.63
C ALA A 125 -8.78 2.32 9.85
N PHE A 126 -8.88 0.99 9.95
CA PHE A 126 -8.26 0.21 11.01
C PHE A 126 -6.72 0.35 11.00
N PHE A 127 -6.09 0.26 9.83
CA PHE A 127 -4.66 0.50 9.68
C PHE A 127 -4.23 1.87 10.22
N TYR A 128 -4.95 2.93 9.84
CA TYR A 128 -4.65 4.27 10.32
C TYR A 128 -4.90 4.43 11.82
N PHE A 129 -5.93 3.80 12.35
CA PHE A 129 -6.19 3.78 13.79
C PHE A 129 -5.01 3.19 14.57
N GLU A 130 -4.46 2.05 14.11
CA GLU A 130 -3.26 1.44 14.71
C GLU A 130 -2.02 2.36 14.60
N LYS A 131 -1.85 3.04 13.47
CA LYS A 131 -0.75 4.01 13.30
C LYS A 131 -0.89 5.21 14.23
N VAL A 132 -2.09 5.77 14.35
CA VAL A 132 -2.37 6.91 15.24
C VAL A 132 -2.17 6.53 16.71
N LYS A 133 -2.62 5.35 17.14
CA LYS A 133 -2.36 4.87 18.50
C LYS A 133 -0.88 4.81 18.85
N ARG A 134 -0.05 4.39 17.88
CA ARG A 134 1.38 4.18 18.11
C ARG A 134 2.22 5.44 17.91
N PHE A 135 1.92 6.24 16.89
CA PHE A 135 2.79 7.33 16.43
C PHE A 135 2.19 8.73 16.60
N GLY A 136 0.91 8.84 16.93
CA GLY A 136 0.19 10.12 16.94
C GLY A 136 -0.05 10.63 15.52
N ASP A 137 0.58 11.74 15.16
CA ASP A 137 0.49 12.31 13.82
C ASP A 137 1.20 11.42 12.80
N VAL A 138 0.53 11.15 11.67
CA VAL A 138 1.02 10.30 10.58
C VAL A 138 0.59 10.88 9.22
N PRO A 139 1.33 10.63 8.12
CA PRO A 139 0.91 11.12 6.82
C PRO A 139 -0.29 10.31 6.30
N TRP A 140 -1.30 10.99 5.76
CA TRP A 140 -2.44 10.37 5.09
C TRP A 140 -2.14 10.14 3.62
N TYR A 141 -2.26 8.90 3.17
CA TYR A 141 -2.16 8.50 1.77
C TYR A 141 -3.41 7.72 1.36
N ASP A 142 -4.17 8.25 0.41
CA ASP A 142 -5.40 7.66 -0.13
C ASP A 142 -5.26 7.18 -1.57
N ILE A 143 -4.08 7.31 -2.15
CA ILE A 143 -3.71 6.84 -3.48
C ILE A 143 -2.51 5.90 -3.42
N GLN A 144 -2.28 5.13 -4.48
CA GLN A 144 -1.06 4.35 -4.64
C GLN A 144 0.09 5.28 -5.06
N LEU A 145 1.14 5.33 -4.23
CA LEU A 145 2.33 6.13 -4.51
C LEU A 145 3.45 5.26 -5.11
N GLY A 146 4.13 5.78 -6.12
CA GLY A 146 5.37 5.22 -6.64
C GLY A 146 6.56 5.48 -5.72
N SER A 147 7.66 4.74 -5.89
CA SER A 147 8.88 4.90 -5.06
C SER A 147 9.59 6.24 -5.23
N ALA A 148 9.34 6.95 -6.32
CA ALA A 148 9.90 8.27 -6.61
C ALA A 148 8.91 9.43 -6.38
N ASP A 149 7.75 9.16 -5.80
CA ASP A 149 6.72 10.17 -5.60
C ASP A 149 7.10 11.13 -4.47
N GLU A 150 7.05 12.43 -4.75
CA GLU A 150 7.39 13.48 -3.78
C GLU A 150 6.46 13.50 -2.57
N LEU A 151 5.21 13.03 -2.74
CA LEU A 151 4.26 12.92 -1.64
C LEU A 151 4.70 11.96 -0.52
N LEU A 152 5.65 11.06 -0.79
CA LEU A 152 6.24 10.20 0.24
C LEU A 152 6.98 10.99 1.32
N TYR A 153 7.46 12.19 0.99
CA TYR A 153 8.26 13.04 1.88
C TYR A 153 7.45 14.17 2.52
N LYS A 154 6.12 14.16 2.36
CA LYS A 154 5.27 15.17 2.99
C LYS A 154 5.36 15.09 4.53
N PRO A 155 5.13 16.20 5.24
CA PRO A 155 5.03 16.20 6.69
C PRO A 155 3.86 15.33 7.17
N ARG A 156 3.88 14.96 8.45
CA ARG A 156 2.80 14.23 9.09
C ARG A 156 1.55 15.11 9.17
N ASP A 157 0.42 14.53 8.88
CA ASP A 157 -0.89 15.14 9.09
C ASP A 157 -1.29 15.00 10.56
N SER A 158 -2.09 15.93 11.07
CA SER A 158 -2.52 15.89 12.46
C SER A 158 -3.43 14.68 12.73
N ARG A 159 -3.33 14.14 13.92
CA ARG A 159 -4.17 13.05 14.41
C ARG A 159 -5.67 13.33 14.21
N GLU A 160 -6.11 14.56 14.44
CA GLU A 160 -7.49 14.99 14.24
C GLU A 160 -7.92 14.86 12.78
N LEU A 161 -7.08 15.31 11.83
CA LEU A 161 -7.34 15.16 10.41
C LEU A 161 -7.44 13.69 10.01
N ILE A 162 -6.53 12.83 10.51
CA ILE A 162 -6.55 11.39 10.21
C ILE A 162 -7.86 10.76 10.70
N LEU A 163 -8.28 11.06 11.95
CA LEU A 163 -9.54 10.55 12.50
C LEU A 163 -10.76 10.99 11.68
N THR A 164 -10.78 12.23 11.22
CA THR A 164 -11.84 12.74 10.33
C THR A 164 -11.86 12.01 8.98
N LYS A 165 -10.67 11.69 8.43
CA LYS A 165 -10.54 11.01 7.14
C LYS A 165 -10.88 9.50 7.21
N MET A 166 -10.88 8.90 8.40
CA MET A 166 -11.28 7.49 8.60
C MET A 166 -12.80 7.30 8.61
N LEU A 167 -13.57 8.34 8.88
CA LEU A 167 -15.03 8.34 8.89
C LEU A 167 -15.62 8.51 7.49
#